data_4e08eac5e4dc87093b33015e4936ee49
#
_entry.id   4e08eac5e4dc87093b33015e4936ee49
#
_cell.length_a   1.000
_cell.length_b   1.000
_cell.length_c   1.000
_cell.angle_alpha   90.00
_cell.angle_beta   90.00
_cell.angle_gamma   90.00
#
_symmetry.space_group_name_H-M   'P 1'
#
loop_
_entity.id
_entity.type
_entity.pdbx_description
1 polymer ?
#
loop_
_entity_poly.entity_id
_entity_poly.type
_entity_poly.pdbx_seq_one_letter_code
_entity_poly.pdbx_strand_id
1 'polypeptide(L)'
;MNPDWLLYFSITCFVFAFVAYLFRSEDKYKLNTSNVQFCREVMKWTGPILVTHGVKYFPSITVRYNKKSRKMGVYIPSSNSIVIYLKSHDGNLSDICSTVLHEIKHHIQSKKDPEFRKLLNYNKYGYYNNRIEREARDFENAYVQNCLKDLCKNGIIHKVM
;
A
#
# COMPACT_ATOMS: atom_id res chain seq x y z
N MET A 1 -20.57 0.56 -41.68
CA MET A 1 -19.56 0.57 -40.59
C MET A 1 -18.46 -0.41 -40.99
N ASN A 2 -17.24 0.09 -41.17
CA ASN A 2 -16.13 -0.74 -41.66
C ASN A 2 -15.71 -1.75 -40.59
N PRO A 3 -15.69 -3.08 -40.81
CA PRO A 3 -15.34 -4.09 -39.81
C PRO A 3 -13.90 -4.01 -39.33
N ASP A 4 -13.04 -3.32 -40.05
CA ASP A 4 -11.60 -3.24 -39.75
C ASP A 4 -11.25 -2.52 -38.44
N TRP A 5 -12.08 -1.58 -37.99
CA TRP A 5 -11.80 -0.84 -36.74
C TRP A 5 -11.93 -1.72 -35.49
N LEU A 6 -12.83 -2.72 -35.50
CA LEU A 6 -12.98 -3.68 -34.41
C LEU A 6 -11.75 -4.58 -34.27
N LEU A 7 -11.15 -4.95 -35.43
CA LEU A 7 -9.92 -5.73 -35.46
C LEU A 7 -8.75 -4.91 -34.91
N TYR A 8 -8.60 -3.65 -35.32
CA TYR A 8 -7.56 -2.76 -34.80
C TYR A 8 -7.72 -2.47 -33.31
N PHE A 9 -8.95 -2.25 -32.83
CA PHE A 9 -9.22 -2.04 -31.41
C PHE A 9 -8.88 -3.29 -30.57
N SER A 10 -9.24 -4.48 -31.05
CA SER A 10 -8.93 -5.75 -30.41
C SER A 10 -7.41 -5.98 -30.33
N ILE A 11 -6.66 -5.75 -31.40
CA ILE A 11 -5.21 -5.88 -31.44
C ILE A 11 -4.56 -4.87 -30.48
N THR A 12 -5.02 -3.64 -30.47
CA THR A 12 -4.49 -2.60 -29.58
C THR A 12 -4.71 -2.95 -28.10
N CYS A 13 -5.90 -3.44 -27.73
CA CYS A 13 -6.19 -3.91 -26.37
C CYS A 13 -5.32 -5.12 -25.99
N PHE A 14 -5.06 -6.05 -26.92
CA PHE A 14 -4.18 -7.21 -26.69
C PHE A 14 -2.73 -6.78 -26.47
N VAL A 15 -2.23 -5.84 -27.28
CA VAL A 15 -0.87 -5.29 -27.14
C VAL A 15 -0.73 -4.56 -25.81
N PHE A 16 -1.70 -3.73 -25.42
CA PHE A 16 -1.67 -3.06 -24.11
C PHE A 16 -1.73 -4.05 -22.94
N ALA A 17 -2.57 -5.08 -23.00
CA ALA A 17 -2.64 -6.13 -21.99
C ALA A 17 -1.34 -6.94 -21.92
N PHE A 18 -0.73 -7.26 -23.06
CA PHE A 18 0.54 -7.98 -23.14
C PHE A 18 1.70 -7.13 -22.63
N VAL A 19 1.76 -5.85 -22.98
CA VAL A 19 2.75 -4.90 -22.45
C VAL A 19 2.56 -4.73 -20.95
N ALA A 20 1.33 -4.56 -20.46
CA ALA A 20 1.05 -4.51 -19.01
C ALA A 20 1.43 -5.83 -18.30
N TYR A 21 1.27 -6.98 -18.94
CA TYR A 21 1.73 -8.28 -18.44
C TYR A 21 3.26 -8.37 -18.38
N LEU A 22 3.97 -7.91 -19.43
CA LEU A 22 5.44 -7.89 -19.46
C LEU A 22 6.04 -6.89 -18.45
N PHE A 23 5.32 -5.81 -18.15
CA PHE A 23 5.71 -4.84 -17.13
C PHE A 23 5.09 -5.11 -15.75
N ARG A 24 4.36 -6.23 -15.58
CA ARG A 24 3.99 -6.71 -14.26
C ARG A 24 5.30 -6.97 -13.53
N SER A 25 5.63 -6.07 -12.61
CA SER A 25 6.87 -6.17 -11.83
C SER A 25 6.83 -7.51 -11.09
N GLU A 26 7.65 -8.47 -11.56
CA GLU A 26 7.93 -9.65 -10.75
C GLU A 26 8.40 -9.18 -9.39
N ASP A 27 7.94 -9.87 -8.35
CA ASP A 27 8.28 -9.48 -6.99
C ASP A 27 9.79 -9.61 -6.82
N LYS A 28 10.47 -8.45 -6.81
CA LYS A 28 11.94 -8.37 -6.73
C LYS A 28 12.48 -8.79 -5.36
N TYR A 29 11.59 -9.09 -4.44
CA TYR A 29 11.93 -9.38 -3.06
C TYR A 29 11.27 -10.66 -2.56
N LYS A 30 12.00 -11.44 -1.76
CA LYS A 30 11.48 -12.60 -1.02
C LYS A 30 11.66 -12.39 0.47
N LEU A 31 10.72 -12.94 1.26
CA LEU A 31 10.76 -12.89 2.71
C LEU A 31 11.77 -13.89 3.29
N ASN A 32 12.53 -13.44 4.30
CA ASN A 32 13.27 -14.29 5.23
C ASN A 32 12.48 -14.55 6.52
N THR A 33 11.26 -14.03 6.63
CA THR A 33 10.42 -14.07 7.82
C THR A 33 8.94 -14.24 7.46
N SER A 34 8.04 -14.19 8.44
CA SER A 34 6.60 -14.22 8.18
C SER A 34 6.07 -12.87 7.69
N ASN A 35 4.96 -12.89 6.93
CA ASN A 35 4.28 -11.65 6.50
C ASN A 35 3.87 -10.75 7.69
N VAL A 36 3.52 -11.34 8.83
CA VAL A 36 3.18 -10.58 10.06
C VAL A 36 4.41 -9.85 10.57
N GLN A 37 5.55 -10.55 10.62
CA GLN A 37 6.81 -9.94 11.06
C GLN A 37 7.26 -8.87 10.06
N PHE A 38 7.17 -9.12 8.77
CA PHE A 38 7.47 -8.12 7.73
C PHE A 38 6.65 -6.84 7.94
N CYS A 39 5.32 -6.94 8.09
CA CYS A 39 4.48 -5.77 8.35
C CYS A 39 4.87 -5.03 9.62
N ARG A 40 5.29 -5.75 10.68
CA ARG A 40 5.80 -5.14 11.93
C ARG A 40 7.12 -4.42 11.72
N GLU A 41 8.02 -4.98 10.91
CA GLU A 41 9.31 -4.34 10.61
C GLU A 41 9.12 -3.09 9.74
N VAL A 42 8.22 -3.10 8.74
CA VAL A 42 7.81 -1.88 8.02
C VAL A 42 7.30 -0.82 9.00
N MET A 43 6.44 -1.20 9.93
CA MET A 43 5.90 -0.30 10.93
C MET A 43 6.98 0.28 11.85
N LYS A 44 7.91 -0.54 12.34
CA LYS A 44 9.05 -0.08 13.14
C LYS A 44 9.94 0.89 12.37
N TRP A 45 10.18 0.61 11.07
CA TRP A 45 10.95 1.48 10.20
C TRP A 45 10.36 2.89 10.13
N THR A 46 9.04 3.04 10.24
CA THR A 46 8.38 4.36 10.26
C THR A 46 8.54 5.12 11.58
N GLY A 47 9.16 4.54 12.59
CA GLY A 47 9.29 5.13 13.94
C GLY A 47 9.85 6.56 13.94
N PRO A 48 11.02 6.82 13.33
CA PRO A 48 11.58 8.17 13.22
C PRO A 48 10.63 9.15 12.54
N ILE A 49 9.91 8.69 11.50
CA ILE A 49 8.95 9.51 10.76
C ILE A 49 7.76 9.88 11.66
N LEU A 50 7.22 8.93 12.44
CA LEU A 50 6.14 9.21 13.39
C LEU A 50 6.55 10.26 14.43
N VAL A 51 7.78 10.15 14.95
CA VAL A 51 8.33 11.12 15.91
C VAL A 51 8.39 12.54 15.29
N THR A 52 8.88 12.69 14.06
CA THR A 52 8.92 14.01 13.38
C THR A 52 7.52 14.58 13.15
N HIS A 53 6.49 13.73 13.12
CA HIS A 53 5.10 14.14 13.04
C HIS A 53 4.43 14.34 14.41
N GLY A 54 5.16 14.20 15.52
CA GLY A 54 4.63 14.34 16.87
C GLY A 54 3.70 13.19 17.31
N VAL A 55 3.77 12.05 16.61
CA VAL A 55 2.97 10.86 16.96
C VAL A 55 3.77 9.97 17.90
N LYS A 56 3.26 9.76 19.12
CA LYS A 56 3.98 9.04 20.20
C LYS A 56 3.77 7.51 20.18
N TYR A 57 2.70 7.04 19.58
CA TYR A 57 2.30 5.62 19.68
C TYR A 57 2.05 5.02 18.31
N PHE A 58 2.55 3.80 18.10
CA PHE A 58 2.22 3.01 16.93
C PHE A 58 0.77 2.50 17.00
N PRO A 59 0.09 2.36 15.86
CA PRO A 59 -1.13 1.57 15.79
C PRO A 59 -0.80 0.09 15.98
N SER A 60 -1.74 -0.71 16.44
CA SER A 60 -1.61 -2.16 16.37
C SER A 60 -1.75 -2.63 14.91
N ILE A 61 -1.09 -3.74 14.54
CA ILE A 61 -1.20 -4.30 13.18
C ILE A 61 -1.75 -5.72 13.21
N THR A 62 -2.74 -6.00 12.38
CA THR A 62 -3.34 -7.32 12.19
C THR A 62 -3.23 -7.70 10.72
N VAL A 63 -2.77 -8.91 10.44
CA VAL A 63 -2.66 -9.45 9.08
C VAL A 63 -3.73 -10.53 8.89
N ARG A 64 -4.55 -10.41 7.84
CA ARG A 64 -5.62 -11.35 7.51
C ARG A 64 -5.29 -12.12 6.24
N TYR A 65 -5.13 -13.43 6.35
CA TYR A 65 -4.73 -14.32 5.26
C TYR A 65 -5.91 -14.78 4.40
N ASN A 66 -7.07 -15.04 5.02
CA ASN A 66 -8.15 -15.81 4.39
C ASN A 66 -9.26 -14.95 3.77
N LYS A 67 -9.23 -13.64 3.99
CA LYS A 67 -10.27 -12.75 3.48
C LYS A 67 -9.76 -11.96 2.29
N LYS A 68 -10.30 -12.24 1.09
CA LYS A 68 -10.18 -11.34 -0.04
C LYS A 68 -11.05 -10.11 0.22
N SER A 69 -10.47 -8.94 0.13
CA SER A 69 -11.15 -7.65 0.32
C SER A 69 -10.97 -6.81 -0.95
N ARG A 70 -11.89 -5.88 -1.20
CA ARG A 70 -11.66 -4.82 -2.21
C ARG A 70 -10.60 -3.81 -1.75
N LYS A 71 -10.31 -3.79 -0.44
CA LYS A 71 -9.25 -2.97 0.15
C LYS A 71 -8.01 -3.81 0.38
N MET A 72 -6.84 -3.25 0.17
CA MET A 72 -5.55 -3.86 0.47
C MET A 72 -5.22 -3.75 1.95
N GLY A 73 -5.54 -2.62 2.57
CA GLY A 73 -5.43 -2.33 3.99
C GLY A 73 -6.57 -1.45 4.49
N VAL A 74 -6.59 -1.21 5.81
CA VAL A 74 -7.47 -0.22 6.43
C VAL A 74 -6.92 0.21 7.79
N TYR A 75 -6.80 1.51 8.02
CA TYR A 75 -6.60 2.09 9.34
C TYR A 75 -7.95 2.31 10.01
N ILE A 76 -8.09 1.88 11.26
CA ILE A 76 -9.31 2.00 12.09
C ILE A 76 -9.02 2.96 13.24
N PRO A 77 -9.42 4.25 13.14
CA PRO A 77 -9.10 5.26 14.15
C PRO A 77 -9.63 4.94 15.54
N SER A 78 -10.81 4.31 15.64
CA SER A 78 -11.47 4.00 16.92
C SER A 78 -10.70 3.00 17.78
N SER A 79 -10.01 2.04 17.13
CA SER A 79 -9.19 1.02 17.82
C SER A 79 -7.68 1.29 17.67
N ASN A 80 -7.30 2.38 17.00
CA ASN A 80 -5.90 2.69 16.65
C ASN A 80 -5.19 1.47 16.06
N SER A 81 -5.79 0.87 15.04
CA SER A 81 -5.29 -0.37 14.44
C SER A 81 -5.25 -0.32 12.92
N ILE A 82 -4.31 -1.06 12.34
CA ILE A 82 -4.19 -1.31 10.90
C ILE A 82 -4.52 -2.77 10.63
N VAL A 83 -5.32 -3.02 9.60
CA VAL A 83 -5.60 -4.37 9.09
C VAL A 83 -5.08 -4.48 7.67
N ILE A 84 -4.23 -5.49 7.40
CA ILE A 84 -3.69 -5.79 6.07
C ILE A 84 -4.34 -7.09 5.55
N TYR A 85 -4.84 -7.07 4.30
CA TYR A 85 -5.50 -8.21 3.64
C TYR A 85 -4.57 -8.85 2.62
N LEU A 86 -3.80 -9.86 2.99
CA LEU A 86 -2.72 -10.43 2.14
C LEU A 86 -3.21 -10.99 0.81
N LYS A 87 -4.39 -11.61 0.74
CA LYS A 87 -4.95 -12.09 -0.52
C LYS A 87 -5.21 -11.00 -1.57
N SER A 88 -5.22 -9.73 -1.16
CA SER A 88 -5.41 -8.60 -2.06
C SER A 88 -4.10 -8.09 -2.66
N HIS A 89 -2.96 -8.63 -2.21
CA HIS A 89 -1.61 -8.23 -2.66
C HIS A 89 -0.94 -9.29 -3.54
N ASP A 90 -1.58 -10.43 -3.77
CA ASP A 90 -1.02 -11.56 -4.53
C ASP A 90 0.42 -11.97 -4.12
N GLY A 91 0.79 -11.71 -2.86
CA GLY A 91 2.11 -11.99 -2.29
C GLY A 91 3.19 -10.94 -2.57
N ASN A 92 2.90 -9.88 -3.31
CA ASN A 92 3.86 -8.84 -3.66
C ASN A 92 4.28 -8.02 -2.42
N LEU A 93 5.56 -8.12 -2.03
CA LEU A 93 6.10 -7.45 -0.84
C LEU A 93 6.16 -5.93 -0.98
N SER A 94 6.38 -5.42 -2.19
CA SER A 94 6.37 -3.98 -2.45
C SER A 94 4.97 -3.41 -2.21
N ASP A 95 3.92 -4.11 -2.68
CA ASP A 95 2.53 -3.70 -2.48
C ASP A 95 2.11 -3.79 -1.00
N ILE A 96 2.57 -4.84 -0.28
CA ILE A 96 2.33 -4.97 1.15
C ILE A 96 3.01 -3.82 1.91
N CYS A 97 4.28 -3.52 1.59
CA CYS A 97 5.02 -2.40 2.18
C CYS A 97 4.32 -1.06 1.92
N SER A 98 3.96 -0.80 0.66
CA SER A 98 3.22 0.39 0.22
C SER A 98 1.92 0.55 1.02
N THR A 99 1.12 -0.52 1.13
CA THR A 99 -0.12 -0.51 1.89
C THR A 99 0.10 -0.20 3.37
N VAL A 100 1.11 -0.79 4.02
CA VAL A 100 1.42 -0.48 5.43
C VAL A 100 1.77 1.00 5.59
N LEU A 101 2.60 1.55 4.70
CA LEU A 101 2.97 2.96 4.71
C LEU A 101 1.76 3.88 4.48
N HIS A 102 0.86 3.52 3.57
CA HIS A 102 -0.40 4.22 3.32
C HIS A 102 -1.26 4.32 4.59
N GLU A 103 -1.47 3.20 5.27
CA GLU A 103 -2.27 3.16 6.50
C GLU A 103 -1.58 3.88 7.68
N ILE A 104 -0.26 3.87 7.74
CA ILE A 104 0.52 4.69 8.68
C ILE A 104 0.29 6.19 8.42
N LYS A 105 0.21 6.63 7.17
CA LYS A 105 -0.10 8.03 6.88
C LYS A 105 -1.51 8.39 7.36
N HIS A 106 -2.50 7.50 7.20
CA HIS A 106 -3.83 7.71 7.78
C HIS A 106 -3.81 7.81 9.30
N HIS A 107 -2.96 7.03 9.96
CA HIS A 107 -2.73 7.17 11.40
C HIS A 107 -2.19 8.57 11.75
N ILE A 108 -1.17 9.06 11.05
CA ILE A 108 -0.62 10.41 11.24
C ILE A 108 -1.71 11.47 11.02
N GLN A 109 -2.46 11.38 9.94
CA GLN A 109 -3.54 12.31 9.60
C GLN A 109 -4.62 12.34 10.68
N SER A 110 -5.01 11.17 11.19
CA SER A 110 -6.03 11.05 12.25
C SER A 110 -5.65 11.70 13.56
N LYS A 111 -4.35 11.88 13.83
CA LYS A 111 -3.83 12.56 15.03
C LYS A 111 -3.68 14.06 14.84
N LYS A 112 -3.47 14.50 13.60
CA LYS A 112 -3.23 15.91 13.27
C LYS A 112 -4.47 16.66 12.82
N ASP A 113 -5.41 15.99 12.16
CA ASP A 113 -6.58 16.60 11.56
C ASP A 113 -7.84 16.19 12.32
N PRO A 114 -8.46 17.12 13.12
CA PRO A 114 -9.70 16.85 13.83
C PRO A 114 -10.87 16.46 12.90
N GLU A 115 -10.79 16.89 11.64
CA GLU A 115 -11.81 16.61 10.63
C GLU A 115 -11.54 15.33 9.82
N PHE A 116 -10.47 14.58 10.14
CA PHE A 116 -10.06 13.38 9.41
C PHE A 116 -11.22 12.46 9.05
N ARG A 117 -12.13 12.17 10.02
CA ARG A 117 -13.30 11.31 9.79
C ARG A 117 -14.28 11.87 8.76
N LYS A 118 -14.46 13.20 8.72
CA LYS A 118 -15.35 13.86 7.76
C LYS A 118 -14.72 13.86 6.36
N LEU A 119 -13.39 14.02 6.30
CA LEU A 119 -12.63 14.03 5.05
C LEU A 119 -12.54 12.66 4.38
N LEU A 120 -12.71 11.56 5.14
CA LEU A 120 -12.86 10.21 4.59
C LEU A 120 -14.20 9.97 3.87
N ASN A 121 -15.06 10.99 3.74
CA ASN A 121 -16.33 10.85 3.01
C ASN A 121 -16.08 10.83 1.49
N TYR A 122 -15.88 9.64 0.94
CA TYR A 122 -15.62 9.41 -0.49
C TYR A 122 -16.80 9.75 -1.41
N ASN A 123 -18.03 9.85 -0.87
CA ASN A 123 -19.20 10.16 -1.68
C ASN A 123 -19.16 11.57 -2.27
N LYS A 124 -18.45 12.50 -1.61
CA LYS A 124 -18.37 13.90 -2.05
C LYS A 124 -17.26 14.15 -3.08
N TYR A 125 -16.10 13.46 -2.96
CA TYR A 125 -14.90 13.79 -3.74
C TYR A 125 -14.38 12.62 -4.59
N GLY A 126 -14.94 11.42 -4.42
CA GLY A 126 -14.36 10.19 -4.93
C GLY A 126 -13.05 9.82 -4.21
N TYR A 127 -12.66 8.57 -4.31
CA TYR A 127 -11.43 8.07 -3.66
C TYR A 127 -10.17 8.79 -4.16
N TYR A 128 -10.01 8.89 -5.48
CA TYR A 128 -8.77 9.41 -6.08
C TYR A 128 -8.55 10.91 -5.85
N ASN A 129 -9.61 11.69 -5.77
CA ASN A 129 -9.54 13.15 -5.61
C ASN A 129 -9.57 13.58 -4.14
N ASN A 130 -9.75 12.65 -3.21
CA ASN A 130 -9.75 12.95 -1.78
C ASN A 130 -8.35 13.37 -1.34
N ARG A 131 -8.23 14.52 -0.70
CA ARG A 131 -6.96 15.06 -0.18
C ARG A 131 -6.23 14.06 0.71
N ILE A 132 -6.97 13.43 1.63
CA ILE A 132 -6.42 12.45 2.59
C ILE A 132 -5.77 11.27 1.86
N GLU A 133 -6.45 10.72 0.85
CA GLU A 133 -5.96 9.61 0.05
C GLU A 133 -4.79 10.00 -0.85
N ARG A 134 -4.81 11.20 -1.40
CA ARG A 134 -3.69 11.72 -2.20
C ARG A 134 -2.43 11.87 -1.36
N GLU A 135 -2.54 12.50 -0.20
CA GLU A 135 -1.41 12.62 0.73
C GLU A 135 -0.88 11.25 1.20
N ALA A 136 -1.75 10.24 1.34
CA ALA A 136 -1.33 8.89 1.72
C ALA A 136 -0.56 8.21 0.57
N ARG A 137 -1.02 8.36 -0.69
CA ARG A 137 -0.28 7.88 -1.87
C ARG A 137 1.07 8.58 -2.04
N ASP A 138 1.13 9.90 -1.85
CA ASP A 138 2.39 10.64 -1.95
C ASP A 138 3.39 10.16 -0.89
N PHE A 139 2.91 9.88 0.32
CA PHE A 139 3.72 9.35 1.41
C PHE A 139 4.26 7.94 1.10
N GLU A 140 3.40 7.01 0.68
CA GLU A 140 3.86 5.65 0.35
C GLU A 140 4.88 5.68 -0.80
N ASN A 141 4.62 6.46 -1.85
CA ASN A 141 5.54 6.59 -3.00
C ASN A 141 6.90 7.17 -2.59
N ALA A 142 6.92 8.12 -1.66
CA ALA A 142 8.16 8.73 -1.18
C ALA A 142 9.03 7.76 -0.37
N TYR A 143 8.42 6.80 0.35
CA TYR A 143 9.13 6.02 1.34
C TYR A 143 9.30 4.53 1.02
N VAL A 144 8.48 3.94 0.13
CA VAL A 144 8.47 2.49 -0.12
C VAL A 144 9.84 1.94 -0.53
N GLN A 145 10.54 2.59 -1.45
CA GLN A 145 11.83 2.11 -1.95
C GLN A 145 12.92 2.17 -0.87
N ASN A 146 12.94 3.22 -0.07
CA ASN A 146 13.89 3.37 1.04
C ASN A 146 13.63 2.32 2.14
N CYS A 147 12.36 2.11 2.49
CA CYS A 147 11.95 1.08 3.45
C CYS A 147 12.41 -0.30 2.99
N LEU A 148 12.09 -0.72 1.76
CA LEU A 148 12.49 -2.03 1.22
C LEU A 148 14.01 -2.20 1.18
N LYS A 149 14.74 -1.16 0.78
CA LYS A 149 16.21 -1.17 0.77
C LYS A 149 16.81 -1.41 2.16
N ASP A 150 16.26 -0.74 3.17
CA ASP A 150 16.75 -0.88 4.54
C ASP A 150 16.34 -2.22 5.16
N LEU A 151 15.13 -2.71 4.89
CA LEU A 151 14.71 -4.06 5.30
C LEU A 151 15.54 -5.16 4.63
N CYS A 152 15.98 -4.95 3.40
CA CYS A 152 16.91 -5.84 2.71
C CYS A 152 18.29 -5.85 3.39
N LYS A 153 18.85 -4.67 3.72
CA LYS A 153 20.11 -4.57 4.46
C LYS A 153 20.04 -5.24 5.83
N ASN A 154 18.88 -5.18 6.48
CA ASN A 154 18.66 -5.79 7.80
C ASN A 154 18.30 -7.29 7.73
N GLY A 155 18.33 -7.90 6.55
CA GLY A 155 18.08 -9.33 6.38
C GLY A 155 16.62 -9.77 6.56
N ILE A 156 15.67 -8.84 6.59
CA ILE A 156 14.23 -9.16 6.71
C ILE A 156 13.69 -9.71 5.39
N ILE A 157 14.18 -9.16 4.28
CA ILE A 157 13.90 -9.59 2.90
C ILE A 157 15.21 -9.74 2.14
N HIS A 158 15.20 -10.45 1.01
CA HIS A 158 16.31 -10.47 0.08
C HIS A 158 15.81 -10.16 -1.34
N LYS A 159 16.67 -9.53 -2.12
CA LYS A 159 16.39 -9.25 -3.54
C LYS A 159 16.56 -10.54 -4.34
N VAL A 160 15.60 -10.86 -5.19
CA VAL A 160 15.71 -11.94 -6.18
C VAL A 160 16.43 -11.38 -7.40
N MET A 161 17.51 -12.06 -7.78
CA MET A 161 18.26 -11.74 -9.01
C MET A 161 17.60 -12.40 -10.20
#